data_6dcf1dd7d62ff55012d1f2523fd4ec7d
#
_entry.id   6dcf1dd7d62ff55012d1f2523fd4ec7d
#
_cell.length_a   1.000
_cell.length_b   1.000
_cell.length_c   1.000
_cell.angle_alpha   90.00
_cell.angle_beta   90.00
_cell.angle_gamma   90.00
#
_symmetry.space_group_name_H-M   'P 1'
#
loop_
_entity.id
_entity.type
_entity.pdbx_description
1 polymer ?
#
loop_
_entity_poly.entity_id
_entity_poly.type
_entity_poly.pdbx_seq_one_letter_code
_entity_poly.pdbx_strand_id
1 'polypeptide(L)'
;DPHTGAVKAYVGGIDYQHFKYDVVMGGRRQVGSTIKPYLYALAMQNGMTPCTLAPNVQRTYGGWTPRNGSHARYGQEVPLRWGLQQSNNWISAYLINLLGPSQFVNILHDFGLNNPDIDKNAGPVLCLGPCEASVGEMTSAYTTFANGGIRCAPLFVTKIEDSHGNVIAKFQPLMTEVISEVSSYQMIDMLRAVIQGGTGSRLRYAYHLTADIGGKTGTTNNNADGWFMGITPDLVSGCWVGGEDRDIHFDNTSMGQGATTALPVWAYYMQSVYADRRLGYRQTAKFAVPAKFNPCQT
;
A
#
# COMPACT_ATOMS: atom_id res chain seq x y z
N ASP A 1 9.27 8.38 -7.33
CA ASP A 1 9.69 7.58 -8.48
C ASP A 1 10.04 6.18 -8.00
N PRO A 2 9.32 5.12 -8.42
CA PRO A 2 9.56 3.75 -7.95
C PRO A 2 10.90 3.16 -8.43
N HIS A 3 11.54 3.76 -9.42
CA HIS A 3 12.79 3.25 -10.00
C HIS A 3 14.04 3.88 -9.38
N THR A 4 13.90 5.00 -8.68
CA THR A 4 15.02 5.74 -8.07
C THR A 4 14.81 6.08 -6.60
N GLY A 5 13.56 6.10 -6.14
CA GLY A 5 13.18 6.63 -4.83
C GLY A 5 13.07 8.15 -4.78
N ALA A 6 13.34 8.85 -5.89
CA ALA A 6 13.27 10.32 -5.91
C ALA A 6 11.89 10.82 -5.47
N VAL A 7 11.89 11.67 -4.46
CA VAL A 7 10.68 12.29 -3.93
C VAL A 7 10.24 13.41 -4.86
N LYS A 8 9.08 13.24 -5.51
CA LYS A 8 8.57 14.14 -6.53
C LYS A 8 7.58 15.17 -5.98
N ALA A 9 6.82 14.81 -4.94
CA ALA A 9 5.89 15.68 -4.29
C ALA A 9 5.78 15.32 -2.81
N TYR A 10 5.55 16.32 -1.97
CA TYR A 10 5.56 16.15 -0.53
C TYR A 10 4.65 17.18 0.13
N VAL A 11 3.65 16.72 0.88
CA VAL A 11 2.78 17.59 1.68
C VAL A 11 2.71 17.01 3.09
N GLY A 12 3.45 17.60 4.02
CA GLY A 12 3.56 17.11 5.40
C GLY A 12 2.43 17.58 6.32
N GLY A 13 1.62 18.53 5.88
CA GLY A 13 0.49 19.06 6.64
C GLY A 13 -0.29 20.09 5.84
N ILE A 14 -1.49 20.44 6.33
CA ILE A 14 -2.40 21.37 5.61
C ILE A 14 -1.91 22.81 5.73
N ASP A 15 -1.49 23.21 6.91
CA ASP A 15 -1.07 24.59 7.19
C ASP A 15 0.07 24.61 8.23
N TYR A 16 1.29 24.79 7.75
CA TYR A 16 2.47 24.84 8.59
C TYR A 16 2.48 26.00 9.59
N GLN A 17 1.78 27.09 9.32
CA GLN A 17 1.74 28.23 10.23
C GLN A 17 0.95 27.91 11.50
N HIS A 18 -0.10 27.11 11.36
CA HIS A 18 -0.96 26.72 12.48
C HIS A 18 -0.50 25.42 13.15
N PHE A 19 0.00 24.45 12.39
CA PHE A 19 0.42 23.16 12.90
C PHE A 19 1.76 22.73 12.28
N LYS A 20 2.84 22.92 13.04
CA LYS A 20 4.21 22.69 12.59
C LYS A 20 4.66 21.24 12.80
N TYR A 21 3.92 20.31 12.24
CA TYR A 21 4.20 18.88 12.38
C TYR A 21 4.18 18.19 11.01
N ASP A 22 5.29 17.54 10.68
CA ASP A 22 5.42 16.76 9.44
C ASP A 22 4.81 15.37 9.64
N VAL A 23 3.64 15.15 9.09
CA VAL A 23 2.94 13.87 9.16
C VAL A 23 3.55 12.83 8.23
N VAL A 24 4.22 13.24 7.15
CA VAL A 24 4.74 12.29 6.15
C VAL A 24 5.92 11.49 6.67
N MET A 25 6.90 12.14 7.29
CA MET A 25 8.10 11.46 7.80
C MET A 25 8.14 11.38 9.32
N GLY A 26 7.56 12.34 10.01
CA GLY A 26 7.58 12.41 11.48
C GLY A 26 6.40 11.71 12.14
N GLY A 27 5.23 11.69 11.50
CA GLY A 27 4.01 11.09 12.04
C GLY A 27 3.93 9.58 11.76
N ARG A 28 3.51 8.82 12.75
CA ARG A 28 3.19 7.41 12.60
C ARG A 28 1.75 7.17 13.01
N ARG A 29 1.01 6.47 12.14
CA ARG A 29 -0.40 6.14 12.36
C ARG A 29 -0.64 4.67 12.01
N GLN A 30 -1.66 4.07 12.63
CA GLN A 30 -2.04 2.70 12.30
C GLN A 30 -2.36 2.55 10.82
N VAL A 31 -1.77 1.54 10.21
CA VAL A 31 -1.84 1.36 8.75
C VAL A 31 -3.09 0.63 8.27
N GLY A 32 -3.76 -0.09 9.17
CA GLY A 32 -4.98 -0.83 8.83
C GLY A 32 -4.75 -1.79 7.67
N SER A 33 -5.72 -1.88 6.79
CA SER A 33 -5.70 -2.82 5.66
C SER A 33 -4.65 -2.53 4.59
N THR A 34 -3.92 -1.41 4.65
CA THR A 34 -2.78 -1.19 3.76
C THR A 34 -1.60 -2.11 4.04
N ILE A 35 -1.62 -2.82 5.17
CA ILE A 35 -0.63 -3.86 5.51
C ILE A 35 -0.85 -5.17 4.69
N LYS A 36 -2.06 -5.42 4.22
CA LYS A 36 -2.43 -6.69 3.58
C LYS A 36 -1.58 -7.06 2.37
N PRO A 37 -1.22 -6.14 1.46
CA PRO A 37 -0.36 -6.48 0.34
C PRO A 37 0.96 -7.14 0.73
N TYR A 38 1.54 -6.78 1.87
CA TYR A 38 2.78 -7.42 2.35
C TYR A 38 2.56 -8.88 2.75
N LEU A 39 1.41 -9.18 3.34
CA LEU A 39 1.03 -10.56 3.67
C LEU A 39 0.79 -11.40 2.41
N TYR A 40 0.12 -10.82 1.41
CA TYR A 40 -0.09 -11.48 0.13
C TYR A 40 1.23 -11.68 -0.64
N ALA A 41 2.15 -10.72 -0.54
CA ALA A 41 3.50 -10.88 -1.08
C ALA A 41 4.24 -12.05 -0.43
N LEU A 42 4.12 -12.21 0.89
CA LEU A 42 4.66 -13.37 1.60
C LEU A 42 4.04 -14.67 1.08
N ALA A 43 2.73 -14.70 0.81
CA ALA A 43 2.06 -15.85 0.22
C ALA A 43 2.63 -16.20 -1.17
N MET A 44 2.86 -15.18 -2.02
CA MET A 44 3.47 -15.38 -3.35
C MET A 44 4.90 -15.91 -3.25
N GLN A 45 5.70 -15.40 -2.30
CA GLN A 45 7.04 -15.89 -2.03
C GLN A 45 7.06 -17.35 -1.54
N ASN A 46 5.95 -17.85 -1.00
CA ASN A 46 5.76 -19.23 -0.56
C ASN A 46 5.07 -20.12 -1.60
N GLY A 47 5.05 -19.72 -2.86
CA GLY A 47 4.56 -20.54 -3.98
C GLY A 47 3.06 -20.44 -4.25
N MET A 48 2.33 -19.56 -3.55
CA MET A 48 0.94 -19.29 -3.87
C MET A 48 0.85 -18.37 -5.10
N THR A 49 -0.34 -18.31 -5.68
CA THR A 49 -0.65 -17.44 -6.83
C THR A 49 -1.91 -16.64 -6.55
N PRO A 50 -2.20 -15.59 -7.33
CA PRO A 50 -3.47 -14.88 -7.25
C PRO A 50 -4.72 -15.76 -7.41
N CYS A 51 -4.57 -16.91 -8.05
CA CYS A 51 -5.65 -17.89 -8.26
C CYS A 51 -5.73 -18.97 -7.18
N THR A 52 -4.77 -19.04 -6.26
CA THR A 52 -4.82 -19.96 -5.12
C THR A 52 -6.10 -19.73 -4.34
N LEU A 53 -6.83 -20.81 -4.06
CA LEU A 53 -8.09 -20.74 -3.33
C LEU A 53 -7.85 -20.72 -1.83
N ALA A 54 -8.64 -19.92 -1.14
CA ALA A 54 -8.65 -19.83 0.32
C ALA A 54 -10.10 -19.85 0.84
N PRO A 55 -10.34 -20.45 2.01
CA PRO A 55 -11.70 -20.54 2.56
C PRO A 55 -12.16 -19.18 3.07
N ASN A 56 -13.28 -18.71 2.55
CA ASN A 56 -13.92 -17.46 2.98
C ASN A 56 -14.88 -17.73 4.13
N VAL A 57 -14.33 -18.10 5.28
CA VAL A 57 -15.10 -18.45 6.48
C VAL A 57 -14.51 -17.80 7.72
N GLN A 58 -15.37 -17.49 8.68
CA GLN A 58 -14.93 -17.00 9.97
C GLN A 58 -14.37 -18.17 10.81
N ARG A 59 -13.14 -17.99 11.31
CA ARG A 59 -12.48 -18.95 12.21
C ARG A 59 -11.88 -18.21 13.39
N THR A 60 -11.68 -18.91 14.50
CA THR A 60 -11.00 -18.39 15.70
C THR A 60 -9.55 -18.86 15.70
N TYR A 61 -8.64 -17.92 15.91
CA TYR A 61 -7.20 -18.16 15.94
C TYR A 61 -6.65 -17.65 17.29
N GLY A 62 -6.20 -18.57 18.15
CA GLY A 62 -5.65 -18.19 19.47
C GLY A 62 -6.59 -17.32 20.31
N GLY A 63 -7.90 -17.62 20.30
CA GLY A 63 -8.91 -16.86 21.02
C GLY A 63 -9.40 -15.59 20.31
N TRP A 64 -8.83 -15.23 19.16
CA TRP A 64 -9.25 -14.10 18.34
C TRP A 64 -10.09 -14.55 17.14
N THR A 65 -11.24 -13.91 16.98
CA THR A 65 -12.14 -14.16 15.85
C THR A 65 -12.28 -12.88 15.02
N PRO A 66 -11.72 -12.84 13.79
CA PRO A 66 -11.81 -11.67 12.95
C PRO A 66 -13.23 -11.41 12.50
N ARG A 67 -13.59 -10.12 12.42
CA ARG A 67 -14.84 -9.65 11.80
C ARG A 67 -14.58 -9.20 10.38
N ASN A 68 -15.57 -9.31 9.52
CA ASN A 68 -15.52 -8.83 8.15
C ASN A 68 -16.72 -7.92 7.87
N GLY A 69 -16.51 -6.84 7.13
CA GLY A 69 -17.57 -5.88 6.80
C GLY A 69 -18.61 -6.39 5.80
N SER A 70 -18.31 -7.49 5.10
CA SER A 70 -19.19 -8.10 4.11
C SER A 70 -19.25 -9.61 4.30
N HIS A 71 -20.40 -10.20 4.03
CA HIS A 71 -20.61 -11.64 4.00
C HIS A 71 -20.69 -12.19 2.56
N ALA A 72 -20.32 -11.38 1.56
CA ALA A 72 -20.29 -11.81 0.18
C ALA A 72 -19.43 -13.08 0.02
N ARG A 73 -19.96 -14.07 -0.68
CA ARG A 73 -19.31 -15.36 -0.93
C ARG A 73 -18.91 -16.14 0.34
N TYR A 74 -19.58 -15.89 1.46
CA TYR A 74 -19.33 -16.62 2.70
C TYR A 74 -19.50 -18.13 2.51
N GLY A 75 -18.58 -18.91 3.07
CA GLY A 75 -18.59 -20.37 2.97
C GLY A 75 -17.97 -20.93 1.68
N GLN A 76 -17.54 -20.07 0.76
CA GLN A 76 -16.93 -20.50 -0.51
C GLN A 76 -15.40 -20.51 -0.41
N GLU A 77 -14.76 -21.33 -1.23
CA GLU A 77 -13.38 -21.16 -1.60
C GLU A 77 -13.28 -20.03 -2.61
N VAL A 78 -12.39 -19.06 -2.37
CA VAL A 78 -12.23 -17.87 -3.21
C VAL A 78 -10.77 -17.66 -3.59
N PRO A 79 -10.48 -17.11 -4.78
CA PRO A 79 -9.12 -16.79 -5.17
C PRO A 79 -8.51 -15.71 -4.25
N LEU A 80 -7.22 -15.79 -3.98
CA LEU A 80 -6.51 -14.76 -3.21
C LEU A 80 -6.67 -13.37 -3.83
N ARG A 81 -6.68 -13.27 -5.16
CA ARG A 81 -6.98 -12.02 -5.88
C ARG A 81 -8.29 -11.37 -5.38
N TRP A 82 -9.35 -12.16 -5.26
CA TRP A 82 -10.63 -11.65 -4.74
C TRP A 82 -10.51 -11.23 -3.27
N GLY A 83 -9.78 -11.97 -2.47
CA GLY A 83 -9.56 -11.65 -1.06
C GLY A 83 -8.90 -10.28 -0.87
N LEU A 84 -7.87 -9.97 -1.63
CA LEU A 84 -7.22 -8.66 -1.59
C LEU A 84 -8.10 -7.56 -2.21
N GLN A 85 -8.72 -7.85 -3.35
CA GLN A 85 -9.64 -6.96 -4.05
C GLN A 85 -10.75 -6.43 -3.13
N GLN A 86 -11.32 -7.30 -2.30
CA GLN A 86 -12.40 -6.97 -1.36
C GLN A 86 -11.88 -6.56 0.02
N SER A 87 -10.56 -6.57 0.23
CA SER A 87 -9.97 -6.33 1.55
C SER A 87 -10.56 -7.24 2.64
N ASN A 88 -10.73 -8.51 2.34
CA ASN A 88 -11.41 -9.49 3.20
C ASN A 88 -10.54 -9.87 4.40
N ASN A 89 -11.06 -9.69 5.62
CA ASN A 89 -10.32 -9.97 6.85
C ASN A 89 -10.18 -11.47 7.16
N TRP A 90 -11.15 -12.28 6.76
CA TRP A 90 -11.12 -13.73 7.00
C TRP A 90 -10.02 -14.41 6.19
N ILE A 91 -9.82 -13.98 4.94
CA ILE A 91 -8.73 -14.47 4.10
C ILE A 91 -7.38 -14.02 4.66
N SER A 92 -7.25 -12.78 5.11
CA SER A 92 -6.02 -12.29 5.74
C SER A 92 -5.68 -13.08 7.00
N ALA A 93 -6.67 -13.37 7.86
CA ALA A 93 -6.48 -14.19 9.05
C ALA A 93 -6.08 -15.63 8.71
N TYR A 94 -6.69 -16.20 7.68
CA TYR A 94 -6.29 -17.52 7.17
C TYR A 94 -4.83 -17.52 6.71
N LEU A 95 -4.42 -16.52 5.94
CA LEU A 95 -3.04 -16.42 5.42
C LEU A 95 -2.00 -16.27 6.52
N ILE A 96 -2.22 -15.37 7.49
CA ILE A 96 -1.23 -15.19 8.57
C ILE A 96 -1.14 -16.40 9.47
N ASN A 97 -2.24 -17.12 9.68
CA ASN A 97 -2.20 -18.38 10.43
C ASN A 97 -1.45 -19.47 9.66
N LEU A 98 -1.60 -19.54 8.34
CA LEU A 98 -0.94 -20.51 7.50
C LEU A 98 0.57 -20.24 7.37
N LEU A 99 0.95 -18.97 7.16
CA LEU A 99 2.33 -18.56 6.89
C LEU A 99 3.13 -18.29 8.16
N GLY A 100 2.45 -17.95 9.25
CA GLY A 100 3.03 -17.65 10.55
C GLY A 100 3.29 -16.15 10.79
N PRO A 101 2.91 -15.63 11.97
CA PRO A 101 3.13 -14.23 12.33
C PRO A 101 4.60 -13.82 12.30
N SER A 102 5.52 -14.69 12.69
CA SER A 102 6.97 -14.40 12.66
C SER A 102 7.49 -14.17 11.25
N GLN A 103 7.04 -14.95 10.28
CA GLN A 103 7.39 -14.77 8.87
C GLN A 103 6.83 -13.45 8.34
N PHE A 104 5.63 -13.10 8.77
CA PHE A 104 5.02 -11.81 8.40
C PHE A 104 5.81 -10.62 8.97
N VAL A 105 6.21 -10.67 10.24
CA VAL A 105 7.09 -9.66 10.85
C VAL A 105 8.39 -9.52 10.05
N ASN A 106 9.03 -10.62 9.69
CA ASN A 106 10.28 -10.60 8.94
C ASN A 106 10.11 -9.91 7.57
N ILE A 107 9.06 -10.22 6.83
CA ILE A 107 8.86 -9.56 5.53
C ILE A 107 8.49 -8.09 5.68
N LEU A 108 7.76 -7.70 6.73
CA LEU A 108 7.51 -6.28 7.01
C LEU A 108 8.82 -5.51 7.23
N HIS A 109 9.77 -6.08 7.95
CA HIS A 109 11.12 -5.51 8.08
C HIS A 109 11.84 -5.41 6.75
N ASP A 110 11.75 -6.42 5.91
CA ASP A 110 12.34 -6.41 4.55
C ASP A 110 11.73 -5.30 3.68
N PHE A 111 10.44 -5.03 3.82
CA PHE A 111 9.78 -3.88 3.19
C PHE A 111 10.17 -2.51 3.78
N GLY A 112 10.98 -2.49 4.82
CA GLY A 112 11.46 -1.28 5.47
C GLY A 112 10.59 -0.76 6.61
N LEU A 113 9.63 -1.54 7.07
CA LEU A 113 8.79 -1.21 8.23
C LEU A 113 9.44 -1.76 9.50
N ASN A 114 10.13 -0.89 10.23
CA ASN A 114 10.96 -1.27 11.38
C ASN A 114 10.49 -0.65 12.70
N ASN A 115 9.24 -0.22 12.79
CA ASN A 115 8.70 0.29 14.04
C ASN A 115 8.62 -0.83 15.08
N PRO A 116 9.13 -0.64 16.31
CA PRO A 116 9.13 -1.67 17.36
C PRO A 116 7.76 -2.20 17.76
N ASP A 117 6.69 -1.48 17.47
CA ASP A 117 5.33 -1.95 17.74
C ASP A 117 4.92 -3.15 16.85
N ILE A 118 5.57 -3.34 15.71
CA ILE A 118 5.36 -4.51 14.84
C ILE A 118 5.74 -5.78 15.60
N ASP A 119 6.92 -5.80 16.22
CA ASP A 119 7.39 -6.95 16.97
C ASP A 119 6.54 -7.19 18.24
N LYS A 120 6.08 -6.11 18.88
CA LYS A 120 5.19 -6.19 20.05
C LYS A 120 3.81 -6.75 19.71
N ASN A 121 3.34 -6.54 18.49
CA ASN A 121 2.05 -7.01 17.99
C ASN A 121 2.17 -8.29 17.14
N ALA A 122 3.30 -9.00 17.23
CA ALA A 122 3.55 -10.22 16.47
C ALA A 122 2.57 -11.33 16.85
N GLY A 123 1.46 -11.39 16.15
CA GLY A 123 0.37 -12.34 16.36
C GLY A 123 -0.62 -12.32 15.20
N PRO A 124 -1.69 -13.10 15.24
CA PRO A 124 -2.66 -13.20 14.15
C PRO A 124 -3.29 -11.86 13.77
N VAL A 125 -3.54 -10.98 14.75
CA VAL A 125 -4.19 -9.68 14.54
C VAL A 125 -3.33 -8.73 13.68
N LEU A 126 -2.01 -8.96 13.61
CA LEU A 126 -1.11 -8.13 12.81
C LEU A 126 -1.54 -8.03 11.33
N CYS A 127 -2.24 -9.03 10.81
CA CYS A 127 -2.76 -9.02 9.43
C CYS A 127 -3.78 -7.90 9.14
N LEU A 128 -4.32 -7.26 10.18
CA LEU A 128 -5.27 -6.15 10.06
C LEU A 128 -4.62 -4.76 10.28
N GLY A 129 -3.32 -4.71 10.50
CA GLY A 129 -2.55 -3.47 10.59
C GLY A 129 -2.75 -2.65 11.85
N PRO A 130 -2.71 -3.24 13.07
CA PRO A 130 -2.72 -2.47 14.31
C PRO A 130 -1.40 -1.74 14.57
N CYS A 131 -0.36 -2.04 13.81
CA CYS A 131 0.93 -1.37 13.88
C CYS A 131 0.94 -0.02 13.15
N GLU A 132 1.91 0.81 13.48
CA GLU A 132 2.04 2.16 12.98
C GLU A 132 3.19 2.30 11.98
N ALA A 133 2.99 3.15 10.98
CA ALA A 133 4.02 3.58 10.04
C ALA A 133 3.73 5.01 9.57
N SER A 134 4.76 5.68 9.08
CA SER A 134 4.62 6.97 8.42
C SER A 134 4.16 6.81 6.96
N VAL A 135 3.59 7.87 6.39
CA VAL A 135 3.24 7.92 4.96
C VAL A 135 4.48 7.69 4.10
N GLY A 136 5.62 8.26 4.49
CA GLY A 136 6.89 8.10 3.79
C GLY A 136 7.39 6.65 3.80
N GLU A 137 7.35 5.98 4.96
CA GLU A 137 7.71 4.56 5.08
C GLU A 137 6.81 3.68 4.21
N MET A 138 5.50 3.91 4.24
CA MET A 138 4.53 3.16 3.44
C MET A 138 4.72 3.40 1.94
N THR A 139 4.96 4.63 1.51
CA THR A 139 5.17 4.96 0.11
C THR A 139 6.47 4.31 -0.41
N SER A 140 7.54 4.36 0.36
CA SER A 140 8.80 3.66 0.04
C SER A 140 8.59 2.14 -0.07
N ALA A 141 7.86 1.54 0.87
CA ALA A 141 7.56 0.11 0.86
C ALA A 141 6.78 -0.30 -0.40
N TYR A 142 5.80 0.50 -0.83
CA TYR A 142 5.00 0.23 -2.03
C TYR A 142 5.77 0.40 -3.34
N THR A 143 6.91 1.10 -3.37
CA THR A 143 7.76 1.12 -4.58
C THR A 143 8.20 -0.28 -4.99
N THR A 144 8.34 -1.19 -4.05
CA THR A 144 8.70 -2.61 -4.27
C THR A 144 7.81 -3.26 -5.32
N PHE A 145 6.50 -3.03 -5.27
CA PHE A 145 5.54 -3.64 -6.19
C PHE A 145 5.66 -3.10 -7.63
N ALA A 146 6.00 -1.82 -7.77
CA ALA A 146 6.13 -1.17 -9.08
C ALA A 146 7.56 -1.25 -9.66
N ASN A 147 8.51 -1.80 -8.92
CA ASN A 147 9.92 -1.85 -9.29
C ASN A 147 10.49 -3.28 -9.25
N GLY A 148 9.73 -4.24 -9.73
CA GLY A 148 10.20 -5.62 -9.89
C GLY A 148 10.62 -6.32 -8.59
N GLY A 149 10.06 -5.92 -7.46
CA GLY A 149 10.38 -6.48 -6.15
C GLY A 149 11.50 -5.77 -5.39
N ILE A 150 11.98 -4.63 -5.90
CA ILE A 150 13.08 -3.86 -5.36
C ILE A 150 12.54 -2.58 -4.73
N ARG A 151 12.69 -2.43 -3.40
CA ARG A 151 12.30 -1.22 -2.67
C ARG A 151 13.31 -0.10 -2.88
N CYS A 152 12.80 1.10 -3.11
CA CYS A 152 13.62 2.31 -3.15
C CYS A 152 13.43 3.13 -1.87
N ALA A 153 14.54 3.45 -1.19
CA ALA A 153 14.51 4.41 -0.09
C ALA A 153 14.20 5.82 -0.63
N PRO A 154 13.53 6.68 0.17
CA PRO A 154 13.27 8.06 -0.25
C PRO A 154 14.56 8.82 -0.54
N LEU A 155 14.63 9.46 -1.70
CA LEU A 155 15.78 10.26 -2.14
C LEU A 155 15.33 11.70 -2.33
N PHE A 156 15.75 12.59 -1.42
CA PHE A 156 15.41 14.02 -1.43
C PHE A 156 16.46 14.87 -2.12
N VAL A 157 17.72 14.52 -1.97
CA VAL A 157 18.87 15.27 -2.49
C VAL A 157 19.68 14.36 -3.39
N THR A 158 19.90 14.76 -4.63
CA THR A 158 20.70 14.01 -5.59
C THR A 158 22.12 14.54 -5.69
N LYS A 159 22.31 15.86 -5.43
CA LYS A 159 23.59 16.52 -5.61
C LYS A 159 23.68 17.77 -4.73
N ILE A 160 24.85 18.04 -4.21
CA ILE A 160 25.21 19.29 -3.55
C ILE A 160 26.35 19.94 -4.34
N GLU A 161 26.20 21.20 -4.70
CA GLU A 161 27.18 22.00 -5.42
C GLU A 161 27.57 23.25 -4.62
N ASP A 162 28.78 23.74 -4.82
CA ASP A 162 29.20 25.05 -4.31
C ASP A 162 28.64 26.19 -5.19
N SER A 163 28.90 27.42 -4.80
CA SER A 163 28.47 28.61 -5.56
C SER A 163 29.11 28.74 -6.96
N HIS A 164 30.14 27.96 -7.27
CA HIS A 164 30.83 27.94 -8.55
C HIS A 164 30.39 26.76 -9.44
N GLY A 165 29.48 25.93 -8.96
CA GLY A 165 28.98 24.76 -9.69
C GLY A 165 29.86 23.51 -9.53
N ASN A 166 30.83 23.53 -8.63
CA ASN A 166 31.64 22.35 -8.34
C ASN A 166 30.81 21.39 -7.46
N VAL A 167 30.78 20.13 -7.84
CA VAL A 167 30.03 19.10 -7.10
C VAL A 167 30.82 18.76 -5.82
N ILE A 168 30.17 18.99 -4.66
CA ILE A 168 30.66 18.63 -3.34
C ILE A 168 30.30 17.20 -2.98
N ALA A 169 29.03 16.79 -3.27
CA ALA A 169 28.53 15.45 -2.98
C ALA A 169 27.46 15.02 -4.01
N LYS A 170 27.43 13.74 -4.29
CA LYS A 170 26.36 13.07 -5.06
C LYS A 170 25.76 11.95 -4.23
N PHE A 171 24.44 11.76 -4.36
CA PHE A 171 23.70 10.71 -3.70
C PHE A 171 23.08 9.80 -4.74
N GLN A 172 23.25 8.51 -4.57
CA GLN A 172 22.70 7.49 -5.45
C GLN A 172 21.43 6.89 -4.85
N PRO A 173 20.51 6.38 -5.68
CA PRO A 173 19.38 5.60 -5.19
C PRO A 173 19.83 4.44 -4.31
N LEU A 174 19.18 4.29 -3.15
CA LEU A 174 19.37 3.16 -2.24
C LEU A 174 18.23 2.16 -2.48
N MET A 175 18.60 1.00 -3.01
CA MET A 175 17.68 -0.05 -3.40
C MET A 175 17.92 -1.33 -2.60
N THR A 176 16.84 -2.01 -2.23
CA THR A 176 16.89 -3.28 -1.50
C THR A 176 15.95 -4.27 -2.19
N GLU A 177 16.46 -5.42 -2.56
CA GLU A 177 15.65 -6.53 -3.06
C GLU A 177 14.81 -7.10 -1.90
N VAL A 178 13.48 -7.17 -2.07
CA VAL A 178 12.54 -7.61 -1.04
C VAL A 178 11.83 -8.89 -1.44
N ILE A 179 11.27 -8.92 -2.65
CA ILE A 179 10.56 -10.07 -3.20
C ILE A 179 11.07 -10.34 -4.62
N SER A 180 10.79 -11.53 -5.13
CA SER A 180 11.13 -11.88 -6.51
C SER A 180 10.36 -11.05 -7.52
N GLU A 181 10.91 -10.91 -8.71
CA GLU A 181 10.26 -10.23 -9.83
C GLU A 181 8.90 -10.87 -10.18
N VAL A 182 8.83 -12.19 -10.16
CA VAL A 182 7.58 -12.93 -10.39
C VAL A 182 6.54 -12.60 -9.32
N SER A 183 6.92 -12.60 -8.05
CA SER A 183 6.00 -12.21 -6.97
C SER A 183 5.54 -10.75 -7.11
N SER A 184 6.41 -9.86 -7.57
CA SER A 184 6.06 -8.47 -7.89
C SER A 184 4.98 -8.39 -8.97
N TYR A 185 5.11 -9.16 -10.05
CA TYR A 185 4.09 -9.22 -11.12
C TYR A 185 2.76 -9.77 -10.61
N GLN A 186 2.79 -10.79 -9.77
CA GLN A 186 1.60 -11.35 -9.13
C GLN A 186 0.92 -10.31 -8.22
N MET A 187 1.72 -9.54 -7.49
CA MET A 187 1.18 -8.46 -6.65
C MET A 187 0.57 -7.33 -7.48
N ILE A 188 1.18 -6.93 -8.58
CA ILE A 188 0.60 -5.96 -9.51
C ILE A 188 -0.78 -6.43 -10.01
N ASP A 189 -0.91 -7.70 -10.38
CA ASP A 189 -2.20 -8.27 -10.80
C ASP A 189 -3.28 -8.11 -9.72
N MET A 190 -2.96 -8.44 -8.48
CA MET A 190 -3.92 -8.33 -7.36
C MET A 190 -4.21 -6.88 -6.96
N LEU A 191 -3.22 -6.00 -6.99
CA LEU A 191 -3.41 -4.58 -6.70
C LEU A 191 -4.21 -3.86 -7.79
N ARG A 192 -4.07 -4.25 -9.06
CA ARG A 192 -4.95 -3.81 -10.14
C ARG A 192 -6.41 -4.23 -9.90
N ALA A 193 -6.62 -5.46 -9.41
CA ALA A 193 -7.96 -5.96 -9.13
C ALA A 193 -8.70 -5.09 -8.09
N VAL A 194 -8.00 -4.53 -7.11
CA VAL A 194 -8.55 -3.58 -6.13
C VAL A 194 -9.17 -2.36 -6.83
N ILE A 195 -8.55 -1.88 -7.89
CA ILE A 195 -8.99 -0.69 -8.65
C ILE A 195 -10.06 -1.05 -9.67
N GLN A 196 -9.97 -2.22 -10.29
CA GLN A 196 -10.89 -2.63 -11.37
C GLN A 196 -12.28 -2.98 -10.86
N GLY A 197 -12.41 -3.56 -9.68
CA GLY A 197 -13.71 -4.01 -9.16
C GLY A 197 -13.76 -4.18 -7.65
N GLY A 198 -12.78 -3.61 -6.93
CA GLY A 198 -12.67 -3.72 -5.48
C GLY A 198 -12.91 -2.41 -4.75
N THR A 199 -12.31 -2.30 -3.58
CA THR A 199 -12.48 -1.16 -2.66
C THR A 199 -11.95 0.17 -3.22
N GLY A 200 -11.06 0.13 -4.22
CA GLY A 200 -10.51 1.30 -4.92
C GLY A 200 -11.18 1.63 -6.25
N SER A 201 -12.29 0.99 -6.59
CA SER A 201 -12.96 1.15 -7.90
C SER A 201 -13.49 2.57 -8.17
N ARG A 202 -13.65 3.41 -7.15
CA ARG A 202 -13.98 4.83 -7.31
C ARG A 202 -13.04 5.57 -8.25
N LEU A 203 -11.76 5.18 -8.30
CA LEU A 203 -10.81 5.80 -9.23
C LEU A 203 -11.28 5.68 -10.69
N ARG A 204 -12.01 4.62 -11.02
CA ARG A 204 -12.57 4.38 -12.35
C ARG A 204 -13.90 5.11 -12.55
N TYR A 205 -14.92 4.80 -11.76
CA TYR A 205 -16.27 5.29 -12.03
C TYR A 205 -16.52 6.72 -11.57
N ALA A 206 -15.87 7.20 -10.52
CA ALA A 206 -16.09 8.55 -9.98
C ALA A 206 -15.04 9.56 -10.47
N TYR A 207 -13.79 9.14 -10.63
CA TYR A 207 -12.68 10.04 -10.99
C TYR A 207 -12.17 9.82 -12.42
N HIS A 208 -12.71 8.84 -13.14
CA HIS A 208 -12.45 8.58 -14.56
C HIS A 208 -10.97 8.41 -14.92
N LEU A 209 -10.16 7.94 -13.98
CA LEU A 209 -8.77 7.60 -14.23
C LEU A 209 -8.70 6.29 -15.01
N THR A 210 -8.05 6.30 -16.18
CA THR A 210 -7.92 5.14 -17.09
C THR A 210 -6.53 4.51 -17.03
N ALA A 211 -5.60 5.12 -16.32
CA ALA A 211 -4.22 4.66 -16.21
C ALA A 211 -4.12 3.23 -15.64
N ASP A 212 -2.98 2.60 -15.88
CA ASP A 212 -2.62 1.33 -15.27
C ASP A 212 -2.27 1.57 -13.79
N ILE A 213 -3.22 1.32 -12.91
CA ILE A 213 -3.15 1.63 -11.49
C ILE A 213 -3.38 0.37 -10.68
N GLY A 214 -2.50 0.13 -9.73
CA GLY A 214 -2.74 -0.75 -8.60
C GLY A 214 -2.88 0.05 -7.32
N GLY A 215 -3.51 -0.49 -6.30
CA GLY A 215 -3.61 0.23 -5.04
C GLY A 215 -4.27 -0.55 -3.92
N LYS A 216 -4.32 0.08 -2.77
CA LYS A 216 -4.93 -0.47 -1.57
C LYS A 216 -5.50 0.63 -0.69
N THR A 217 -6.74 0.46 -0.27
CA THR A 217 -7.39 1.27 0.74
C THR A 217 -7.08 0.77 2.14
N GLY A 218 -7.09 1.65 3.11
CA GLY A 218 -6.99 1.31 4.52
C GLY A 218 -7.92 2.15 5.36
N THR A 219 -8.50 1.53 6.37
CA THR A 219 -9.32 2.17 7.39
C THR A 219 -9.02 1.51 8.71
N THR A 220 -8.84 2.29 9.76
CA THR A 220 -8.61 1.76 11.11
C THR A 220 -9.89 1.81 11.94
N ASN A 221 -9.84 1.15 13.10
CA ASN A 221 -10.95 1.15 14.04
C ASN A 221 -11.39 2.58 14.37
N ASN A 222 -12.69 2.77 14.55
CA ASN A 222 -13.32 4.06 14.81
C ASN A 222 -13.16 5.11 13.68
N ASN A 223 -12.71 4.69 12.49
CA ASN A 223 -12.51 5.60 11.35
C ASN A 223 -11.53 6.76 11.66
N ALA A 224 -10.53 6.50 12.49
CA ALA A 224 -9.53 7.50 12.88
C ALA A 224 -8.47 7.73 11.80
N ASP A 225 -8.22 6.74 10.95
CA ASP A 225 -7.23 6.78 9.88
C ASP A 225 -7.85 6.28 8.58
N GLY A 226 -7.77 7.09 7.55
CA GLY A 226 -8.07 6.72 6.18
C GLY A 226 -6.80 6.72 5.35
N TRP A 227 -6.51 5.63 4.65
CA TRP A 227 -5.34 5.46 3.82
C TRP A 227 -5.70 5.11 2.38
N PHE A 228 -4.93 5.62 1.46
CA PHE A 228 -4.86 5.10 0.10
C PHE A 228 -3.42 5.08 -0.38
N MET A 229 -2.95 3.89 -0.77
CA MET A 229 -1.66 3.68 -1.41
C MET A 229 -1.90 3.32 -2.87
N GLY A 230 -1.31 4.08 -3.79
CA GLY A 230 -1.46 3.85 -5.22
C GLY A 230 -0.13 3.69 -5.92
N ILE A 231 -0.06 2.70 -6.81
CA ILE A 231 1.08 2.46 -7.68
C ILE A 231 0.69 2.65 -9.14
N THR A 232 1.56 3.32 -9.88
CA THR A 232 1.53 3.39 -11.35
C THR A 232 2.91 3.00 -11.87
N PRO A 233 3.10 2.78 -13.17
CA PRO A 233 4.40 2.36 -13.69
C PRO A 233 5.55 3.29 -13.31
N ASP A 234 5.31 4.60 -13.23
CA ASP A 234 6.37 5.61 -13.08
C ASP A 234 6.20 6.49 -11.83
N LEU A 235 5.14 6.33 -11.06
CA LEU A 235 4.88 7.13 -9.87
C LEU A 235 4.12 6.32 -8.82
N VAL A 236 4.68 6.26 -7.61
CA VAL A 236 4.04 5.66 -6.43
C VAL A 236 3.74 6.76 -5.43
N SER A 237 2.52 6.82 -4.95
CA SER A 237 2.09 7.85 -4.00
C SER A 237 1.19 7.28 -2.92
N GLY A 238 1.27 7.87 -1.74
CA GLY A 238 0.45 7.53 -0.59
C GLY A 238 -0.26 8.75 -0.04
N CYS A 239 -1.43 8.53 0.53
CA CYS A 239 -2.21 9.56 1.21
C CYS A 239 -2.79 9.00 2.50
N TRP A 240 -2.67 9.77 3.56
CA TRP A 240 -3.32 9.53 4.83
C TRP A 240 -4.20 10.72 5.19
N VAL A 241 -5.38 10.45 5.72
CA VAL A 241 -6.33 11.44 6.25
C VAL A 241 -6.71 11.02 7.67
N GLY A 242 -6.61 11.96 8.60
CA GLY A 242 -7.00 11.75 10.00
C GLY A 242 -6.89 13.03 10.81
N GLY A 243 -7.34 12.99 12.05
CA GLY A 243 -7.17 14.07 13.02
C GLY A 243 -5.78 14.08 13.65
N GLU A 244 -5.44 15.16 14.34
CA GLU A 244 -4.18 15.29 15.09
C GLU A 244 -4.08 14.22 16.18
N ASP A 245 -5.20 13.86 16.79
CA ASP A 245 -5.35 12.80 17.77
C ASP A 245 -6.30 11.73 17.23
N ARG A 246 -6.10 10.47 17.62
CA ARG A 246 -6.97 9.35 17.24
C ARG A 246 -8.39 9.47 17.80
N ASP A 247 -8.58 10.24 18.84
CA ASP A 247 -9.90 10.53 19.39
C ASP A 247 -10.73 11.43 18.47
N ILE A 248 -10.07 12.09 17.50
CA ILE A 248 -10.74 12.84 16.43
C ILE A 248 -10.94 11.87 15.26
N HIS A 249 -12.19 11.47 15.06
CA HIS A 249 -12.54 10.47 14.05
C HIS A 249 -13.92 10.76 13.43
N PHE A 250 -14.20 10.11 12.30
CA PHE A 250 -15.53 10.14 11.70
C PHE A 250 -16.49 9.20 12.44
N ASP A 251 -17.77 9.57 12.49
CA ASP A 251 -18.80 8.82 13.21
C ASP A 251 -19.12 7.46 12.57
N ASN A 252 -18.92 7.34 11.27
CA ASN A 252 -19.26 6.11 10.54
C ASN A 252 -18.27 5.81 9.41
N THR A 253 -18.24 4.56 8.99
CA THR A 253 -17.33 4.05 7.96
C THR A 253 -17.61 4.66 6.58
N SER A 254 -18.84 4.97 6.25
CA SER A 254 -19.18 5.56 4.94
C SER A 254 -18.53 6.93 4.74
N MET A 255 -18.31 7.67 5.82
CA MET A 255 -17.64 8.97 5.81
C MET A 255 -16.14 8.86 6.02
N GLY A 256 -15.68 7.95 6.89
CA GLY A 256 -14.31 7.89 7.37
C GLY A 256 -13.41 6.82 6.77
N GLN A 257 -13.94 5.96 5.90
CA GLN A 257 -13.12 4.95 5.25
C GLN A 257 -12.12 5.55 4.24
N GLY A 258 -11.01 4.87 4.00
CA GLY A 258 -9.98 5.32 3.07
C GLY A 258 -10.50 5.61 1.66
N ALA A 259 -11.50 4.84 1.19
CA ALA A 259 -12.14 5.04 -0.11
C ALA A 259 -12.91 6.36 -0.24
N THR A 260 -13.29 7.00 0.86
CA THR A 260 -14.04 8.26 0.88
C THR A 260 -13.25 9.44 1.42
N THR A 261 -12.08 9.21 1.99
CA THR A 261 -11.21 10.22 2.58
C THR A 261 -9.90 10.37 1.79
N ALA A 262 -8.99 9.43 1.91
CA ALA A 262 -7.66 9.49 1.30
C ALA A 262 -7.68 9.23 -0.21
N LEU A 263 -8.50 8.31 -0.70
CA LEU A 263 -8.60 8.00 -2.13
C LEU A 263 -8.99 9.22 -2.98
N PRO A 264 -9.99 10.05 -2.62
CA PRO A 264 -10.30 11.27 -3.36
C PRO A 264 -9.11 12.23 -3.48
N VAL A 265 -8.35 12.42 -2.41
CA VAL A 265 -7.15 13.28 -2.42
C VAL A 265 -6.12 12.75 -3.41
N TRP A 266 -5.85 11.45 -3.36
CA TRP A 266 -4.97 10.79 -4.31
C TRP A 266 -5.47 10.91 -5.75
N ALA A 267 -6.77 10.76 -5.97
CA ALA A 267 -7.38 10.88 -7.28
C ALA A 267 -7.22 12.28 -7.88
N TYR A 268 -7.49 13.33 -7.13
CA TYR A 268 -7.31 14.73 -7.57
C TYR A 268 -5.84 15.04 -7.85
N TYR A 269 -4.95 14.55 -7.01
CA TYR A 269 -3.52 14.66 -7.25
C TYR A 269 -3.11 14.02 -8.58
N MET A 270 -3.53 12.79 -8.84
CA MET A 270 -3.17 12.10 -10.08
C MET A 270 -3.85 12.69 -11.31
N GLN A 271 -5.08 13.19 -11.21
CA GLN A 271 -5.71 13.95 -12.29
C GLN A 271 -4.86 15.17 -12.67
N SER A 272 -4.35 15.90 -11.70
CA SER A 272 -3.49 17.07 -11.92
C SER A 272 -2.14 16.66 -12.52
N VAL A 273 -1.55 15.56 -12.06
CA VAL A 273 -0.29 15.01 -12.61
C VAL A 273 -0.45 14.65 -14.08
N TYR A 274 -1.51 13.94 -14.44
CA TYR A 274 -1.74 13.52 -15.83
C TYR A 274 -2.16 14.68 -16.75
N ALA A 275 -2.80 15.72 -16.21
CA ALA A 275 -3.17 16.90 -16.97
C ALA A 275 -1.97 17.77 -17.35
N ASP A 276 -0.93 17.80 -16.54
CA ASP A 276 0.27 18.59 -16.83
C ASP A 276 1.28 17.77 -17.66
N ARG A 277 1.23 17.97 -18.97
CA ARG A 277 2.10 17.25 -19.92
C ARG A 277 3.60 17.49 -19.71
N ARG A 278 3.96 18.59 -19.05
CA ARG A 278 5.37 18.92 -18.77
C ARG A 278 6.01 17.94 -17.79
N LEU A 279 5.21 17.29 -16.96
CA LEU A 279 5.68 16.30 -15.99
C LEU A 279 6.06 14.97 -16.64
N GLY A 280 5.56 14.67 -17.84
CA GLY A 280 5.92 13.47 -18.58
C GLY A 280 5.19 12.19 -18.19
N TYR A 281 4.27 12.25 -17.22
CA TYR A 281 3.44 11.10 -16.85
C TYR A 281 2.24 10.95 -17.77
N ARG A 282 1.96 9.72 -18.21
CA ARG A 282 0.89 9.43 -19.16
C ARG A 282 -0.01 8.31 -18.66
N GLN A 283 -1.32 8.44 -18.85
CA GLN A 283 -2.27 7.39 -18.54
C GLN A 283 -2.13 6.14 -19.43
N THR A 284 -1.46 6.25 -20.56
CA THR A 284 -1.21 5.13 -21.47
C THR A 284 -0.03 4.25 -21.06
N ALA A 285 0.80 4.69 -20.11
CA ALA A 285 1.91 3.89 -19.60
C ALA A 285 1.38 2.59 -18.95
N LYS A 286 2.13 1.50 -19.12
CA LYS A 286 1.81 0.18 -18.58
C LYS A 286 2.93 -0.32 -17.68
N PHE A 287 2.59 -1.08 -16.65
CA PHE A 287 3.59 -1.80 -15.87
C PHE A 287 4.40 -2.74 -16.77
N ALA A 288 5.69 -2.85 -16.47
CA ALA A 288 6.63 -3.69 -17.23
C ALA A 288 6.46 -5.18 -16.87
N VAL A 289 5.24 -5.68 -17.02
CA VAL A 289 4.93 -7.11 -16.86
C VAL A 289 5.04 -7.78 -18.23
N PRO A 290 5.74 -8.93 -18.35
CA PRO A 290 5.86 -9.64 -19.62
C PRO A 290 4.48 -9.96 -20.23
N ALA A 291 4.31 -9.76 -21.52
CA ALA A 291 3.02 -9.92 -22.20
C ALA A 291 2.43 -11.33 -22.10
N LYS A 292 3.30 -12.34 -21.96
CA LYS A 292 2.90 -13.75 -21.80
C LYS A 292 2.86 -14.21 -20.35
N PHE A 293 3.08 -13.32 -19.40
CA PHE A 293 3.06 -13.68 -17.99
C PHE A 293 1.64 -14.09 -17.57
N ASN A 294 1.53 -15.28 -16.99
CA ASN A 294 0.30 -15.77 -16.39
C ASN A 294 0.45 -15.74 -14.88
N PRO A 295 -0.26 -14.86 -14.16
CA PRO A 295 -0.12 -14.74 -12.70
C PRO A 295 -0.55 -16.01 -11.95
N CYS A 296 -1.33 -16.89 -12.59
CA CYS A 296 -1.84 -18.13 -12.00
C CYS A 296 -0.94 -19.35 -12.25
N GLN A 297 0.17 -19.17 -12.95
CA GLN A 297 1.18 -20.23 -13.18
C GLN A 297 2.48 -19.83 -12.50
N THR A 298 3.04 -20.75 -11.75
CA THR A 298 4.38 -20.65 -11.13
C THR A 298 5.44 -21.24 -12.03
#